data_38530214431b8ddacc69b8f81f03c75c
#
_entry.id   38530214431b8ddacc69b8f81f03c75c
#
_cell.length_a   1.000
_cell.length_b   1.000
_cell.length_c   1.000
_cell.angle_alpha   90.00
_cell.angle_beta   90.00
_cell.angle_gamma   90.00
#
_symmetry.space_group_name_H-M   'P 1'
#
loop_
_entity.id
_entity.type
_entity.pdbx_description
1 polymer ?
#
loop_
_entity_poly.entity_id
_entity_poly.type
_entity_poly.pdbx_seq_one_letter_code
_entity_poly.pdbx_strand_id
1 'polypeptide(L)'
;MSTIAALMRPIPFPPMDRLRSDPANQAFTLLRIGFVVLPILMGLDKFFEVMNDNWPMYLASEFNDIIPGSAQDAMYVVGAVEILAGLIVLVTPRFGGLLVAGWLAGIIVSLLLVGGYGDIALRDFGLLLGALTLFRLAGLNSGDSSDGGRTVLPGRGTVDSPTDNDSARGPAGSPGHARVG
;
A
#
# COMPACT_ATOMS: atom_id res chain seq x y z
N MET A 1 -10.30 4.12 -17.01
CA MET A 1 -9.07 4.79 -16.51
C MET A 1 -7.92 3.83 -16.71
N SER A 2 -6.77 4.29 -17.26
CA SER A 2 -5.62 3.39 -17.49
C SER A 2 -5.03 2.94 -16.16
N THR A 3 -4.51 1.72 -16.09
CA THR A 3 -3.85 1.14 -14.91
C THR A 3 -2.73 2.05 -14.37
N ILE A 4 -2.01 2.74 -15.26
CA ILE A 4 -0.93 3.67 -14.91
C ILE A 4 -1.46 4.88 -14.14
N ALA A 5 -2.58 5.48 -14.56
CA ALA A 5 -3.18 6.61 -13.86
C ALA A 5 -3.63 6.25 -12.43
N ALA A 6 -4.09 5.02 -12.23
CA ALA A 6 -4.44 4.51 -10.90
C ALA A 6 -3.22 4.32 -9.98
N LEU A 7 -2.05 3.95 -10.54
CA LEU A 7 -0.80 3.81 -9.80
C LEU A 7 -0.22 5.16 -9.36
N MET A 8 -0.36 6.20 -10.19
CA MET A 8 0.20 7.54 -9.95
C MET A 8 -0.72 8.45 -9.14
N ARG A 9 -1.83 7.94 -8.61
CA ARG A 9 -2.75 8.74 -7.81
C ARG A 9 -2.12 9.12 -6.47
N PRO A 10 -2.08 10.42 -6.11
CA PRO A 10 -1.64 10.85 -4.79
C PRO A 10 -2.55 10.26 -3.71
N ILE A 11 -1.94 9.71 -2.66
CA ILE A 11 -2.68 9.17 -1.51
C ILE A 11 -2.31 10.01 -0.29
N PRO A 12 -3.28 10.72 0.33
CA PRO A 12 -3.04 11.46 1.55
C PRO A 12 -2.67 10.52 2.71
N PHE A 13 -2.09 11.08 3.77
CA PHE A 13 -1.92 10.32 5.00
C PHE A 13 -3.28 10.05 5.65
N PRO A 14 -3.46 8.86 6.26
CA PRO A 14 -4.70 8.56 6.98
C PRO A 14 -4.91 9.55 8.15
N PRO A 15 -6.14 9.96 8.45
CA PRO A 15 -6.43 10.80 9.60
C PRO A 15 -6.18 10.04 10.92
N MET A 16 -5.94 10.77 12.00
CA MET A 16 -5.46 10.22 13.28
C MET A 16 -6.42 9.21 13.93
N ASP A 17 -7.71 9.35 13.72
CA ASP A 17 -8.74 8.41 14.17
C ASP A 17 -8.61 7.05 13.48
N ARG A 18 -8.40 7.01 12.18
CA ARG A 18 -8.11 5.78 11.43
C ARG A 18 -6.76 5.17 11.79
N LEU A 19 -5.75 5.99 12.07
CA LEU A 19 -4.45 5.50 12.53
C LEU A 19 -4.56 4.78 13.89
N ARG A 20 -5.48 5.20 14.77
CA ARG A 20 -5.64 4.57 16.08
C ARG A 20 -6.48 3.30 16.05
N SER A 21 -7.41 3.19 15.13
CA SER A 21 -8.40 2.11 15.08
C SER A 21 -8.05 0.95 14.15
N ASP A 22 -7.15 1.18 13.16
CA ASP A 22 -6.87 0.20 12.11
C ASP A 22 -5.36 -0.10 11.99
N PRO A 23 -4.93 -1.34 12.36
CA PRO A 23 -3.55 -1.78 12.23
C PRO A 23 -3.00 -1.71 10.80
N ALA A 24 -3.84 -1.86 9.76
CA ALA A 24 -3.41 -1.77 8.37
C ALA A 24 -2.99 -0.34 8.02
N ASN A 25 -3.70 0.68 8.51
CA ASN A 25 -3.33 2.08 8.36
C ASN A 25 -2.05 2.44 9.13
N GLN A 26 -1.83 1.83 10.30
CA GLN A 26 -0.57 1.98 11.04
C GLN A 26 0.61 1.40 10.26
N ALA A 27 0.48 0.18 9.77
CA ALA A 27 1.51 -0.49 8.98
C ALA A 27 1.82 0.29 7.68
N PHE A 28 0.78 0.76 6.98
CA PHE A 28 0.93 1.60 5.80
C PHE A 28 1.72 2.88 6.10
N THR A 29 1.38 3.57 7.18
CA THR A 29 2.03 4.83 7.57
C THR A 29 3.48 4.61 7.97
N LEU A 30 3.77 3.58 8.77
CA LEU A 30 5.14 3.21 9.17
C LEU A 30 6.02 2.89 7.96
N LEU A 31 5.52 2.04 7.05
CA LEU A 31 6.23 1.69 5.83
C LEU A 31 6.46 2.92 4.95
N ARG A 32 5.42 3.76 4.78
CA ARG A 32 5.54 4.98 3.98
C ARG A 32 6.58 5.93 4.54
N ILE A 33 6.59 6.18 5.85
CA ILE A 33 7.61 7.01 6.51
C ILE A 33 9.00 6.39 6.32
N GLY A 34 9.15 5.09 6.56
CA GLY A 34 10.42 4.39 6.39
C GLY A 34 10.95 4.50 4.96
N PHE A 35 10.12 4.22 3.96
CA PHE A 35 10.51 4.29 2.55
C PHE A 35 10.59 5.71 1.96
N VAL A 36 10.20 6.73 2.71
CA VAL A 36 10.51 8.13 2.41
C VAL A 36 11.85 8.51 3.02
N VAL A 37 12.01 8.28 4.33
CA VAL A 37 13.17 8.77 5.09
C VAL A 37 14.44 8.02 4.72
N LEU A 38 14.40 6.68 4.65
CA LEU A 38 15.59 5.88 4.39
C LEU A 38 16.26 6.18 3.04
N PRO A 39 15.55 6.17 1.89
CA PRO A 39 16.17 6.48 0.62
C PRO A 39 16.70 7.92 0.56
N ILE A 40 16.00 8.88 1.16
CA ILE A 40 16.47 10.27 1.19
C ILE A 40 17.77 10.38 1.99
N LEU A 41 17.85 9.77 3.19
CA LEU A 41 19.05 9.80 4.02
C LEU A 41 20.22 9.08 3.34
N MET A 42 19.98 7.88 2.79
CA MET A 42 21.03 7.11 2.10
C MET A 42 21.49 7.79 0.81
N GLY A 43 20.55 8.43 0.09
CA GLY A 43 20.90 9.23 -1.08
C GLY A 43 21.74 10.46 -0.73
N LEU A 44 21.37 11.18 0.33
CA LEU A 44 22.15 12.33 0.83
C LEU A 44 23.54 11.90 1.31
N ASP A 45 23.65 10.74 1.97
CA ASP A 45 24.95 10.24 2.46
C ASP A 45 25.96 10.00 1.33
N LYS A 46 25.50 9.69 0.12
CA LYS A 46 26.38 9.55 -1.05
C LYS A 46 27.03 10.87 -1.51
N PHE A 47 26.46 12.01 -1.08
CA PHE A 47 27.02 13.34 -1.35
C PHE A 47 27.85 13.86 -0.18
N PHE A 48 27.51 13.51 1.05
CA PHE A 48 28.14 14.06 2.25
C PHE A 48 29.11 13.09 2.93
N GLU A 49 29.04 11.78 2.60
CA GLU A 49 29.94 10.73 3.09
C GLU A 49 30.05 10.67 4.63
N VAL A 50 28.90 10.86 5.34
CA VAL A 50 28.86 10.91 6.81
C VAL A 50 28.81 9.51 7.42
N MET A 51 28.03 8.58 6.79
CA MET A 51 27.88 7.20 7.28
C MET A 51 28.83 6.22 6.61
N ASN A 52 29.17 6.47 5.34
CA ASN A 52 30.10 5.64 4.56
C ASN A 52 30.90 6.53 3.62
N ASP A 53 32.21 6.46 3.74
CA ASP A 53 33.19 7.21 2.95
C ASP A 53 33.70 6.45 1.72
N ASN A 54 33.21 5.23 1.48
CA ASN A 54 33.65 4.37 0.38
C ASN A 54 32.49 3.69 -0.36
N TRP A 55 31.53 4.46 -0.80
CA TRP A 55 30.37 3.98 -1.56
C TRP A 55 30.72 3.23 -2.86
N PRO A 56 31.78 3.64 -3.62
CA PRO A 56 32.14 2.97 -4.87
C PRO A 56 32.43 1.47 -4.74
N MET A 57 32.83 0.97 -3.54
CA MET A 57 33.12 -0.44 -3.34
C MET A 57 31.89 -1.38 -3.47
N TYR A 58 30.68 -0.83 -3.37
CA TYR A 58 29.42 -1.58 -3.50
C TYR A 58 28.87 -1.59 -4.93
N LEU A 59 29.55 -0.91 -5.86
CA LEU A 59 29.14 -0.86 -7.28
C LEU A 59 29.82 -1.98 -8.04
N ALA A 60 29.03 -2.87 -8.66
CA ALA A 60 29.57 -3.86 -9.58
C ALA A 60 30.15 -3.18 -10.83
N SER A 61 31.26 -3.73 -11.35
CA SER A 61 31.94 -3.20 -12.56
C SER A 61 31.00 -3.09 -13.75
N GLU A 62 30.07 -4.05 -13.90
CA GLU A 62 29.08 -4.08 -14.97
C GLU A 62 28.15 -2.86 -14.97
N PHE A 63 27.85 -2.30 -13.79
CA PHE A 63 27.04 -1.08 -13.67
C PHE A 63 27.87 0.18 -13.86
N ASN A 64 29.16 0.16 -13.48
CA ASN A 64 30.06 1.26 -13.71
C ASN A 64 30.31 1.51 -15.22
N ASP A 65 30.30 0.44 -16.03
CA ASP A 65 30.49 0.52 -17.49
C ASP A 65 29.29 1.15 -18.22
N ILE A 66 28.12 1.20 -17.57
CA ILE A 66 26.89 1.78 -18.13
C ILE A 66 26.84 3.30 -17.89
N ILE A 67 27.43 3.79 -16.79
CA ILE A 67 27.41 5.21 -16.42
C ILE A 67 28.76 5.82 -16.81
N PRO A 68 28.80 6.79 -17.74
CA PRO A 68 30.05 7.47 -18.13
C PRO A 68 30.60 8.25 -16.93
N GLY A 69 31.89 8.06 -16.63
CA GLY A 69 32.58 8.77 -15.57
C GLY A 69 33.29 7.85 -14.57
N SER A 70 33.59 8.36 -13.39
CA SER A 70 34.17 7.59 -12.29
C SER A 70 33.12 6.82 -11.52
N ALA A 71 33.53 5.79 -10.74
CA ALA A 71 32.65 5.09 -9.84
C ALA A 71 31.98 6.02 -8.80
N GLN A 72 32.63 7.12 -8.44
CA GLN A 72 32.08 8.15 -7.57
C GLN A 72 30.95 8.93 -8.28
N ASP A 73 31.12 9.28 -9.57
CA ASP A 73 30.06 9.94 -10.34
C ASP A 73 28.82 9.04 -10.45
N ALA A 74 29.03 7.74 -10.65
CA ALA A 74 27.96 6.76 -10.64
C ALA A 74 27.22 6.73 -9.29
N MET A 75 27.93 6.83 -8.15
CA MET A 75 27.31 6.89 -6.83
C MET A 75 26.51 8.17 -6.60
N TYR A 76 26.93 9.30 -7.14
CA TYR A 76 26.12 10.53 -7.10
C TYR A 76 24.82 10.39 -7.87
N VAL A 77 24.84 9.73 -9.04
CA VAL A 77 23.63 9.42 -9.80
C VAL A 77 22.71 8.50 -8.99
N VAL A 78 23.26 7.45 -8.38
CA VAL A 78 22.52 6.53 -7.49
C VAL A 78 21.87 7.31 -6.33
N GLY A 79 22.63 8.19 -5.67
CA GLY A 79 22.12 9.04 -4.58
C GLY A 79 20.97 9.95 -5.03
N ALA A 80 21.08 10.57 -6.20
CA ALA A 80 19.99 11.39 -6.75
C ALA A 80 18.74 10.57 -7.05
N VAL A 81 18.89 9.35 -7.59
CA VAL A 81 17.77 8.42 -7.85
C VAL A 81 17.10 7.99 -6.52
N GLU A 82 17.88 7.72 -5.48
CA GLU A 82 17.33 7.36 -4.15
C GLU A 82 16.51 8.49 -3.54
N ILE A 83 17.02 9.74 -3.59
CA ILE A 83 16.26 10.91 -3.12
C ILE A 83 14.96 11.06 -3.90
N LEU A 84 15.02 10.95 -5.23
CA LEU A 84 13.84 11.03 -6.08
C LEU A 84 12.83 9.91 -5.77
N ALA A 85 13.30 8.68 -5.56
CA ALA A 85 12.46 7.55 -5.18
C ALA A 85 11.73 7.80 -3.86
N GLY A 86 12.43 8.33 -2.84
CA GLY A 86 11.82 8.73 -1.57
C GLY A 86 10.73 9.80 -1.73
N LEU A 87 10.97 10.81 -2.57
CA LEU A 87 9.96 11.84 -2.88
C LEU A 87 8.75 11.28 -3.64
N ILE A 88 8.97 10.33 -4.55
CA ILE A 88 7.88 9.64 -5.25
C ILE A 88 7.03 8.82 -4.26
N VAL A 89 7.65 8.11 -3.32
CA VAL A 89 6.93 7.39 -2.25
C VAL A 89 6.10 8.36 -1.40
N LEU A 90 6.65 9.55 -1.12
CA LEU A 90 5.94 10.58 -0.35
C LEU A 90 4.62 11.00 -1.03
N VAL A 91 4.60 11.15 -2.34
CA VAL A 91 3.43 11.65 -3.08
C VAL A 91 2.55 10.51 -3.56
N THR A 92 3.14 9.49 -4.16
CA THR A 92 2.45 8.35 -4.78
C THR A 92 2.97 7.02 -4.23
N PRO A 93 2.60 6.64 -2.99
CA PRO A 93 3.19 5.50 -2.29
C PRO A 93 2.97 4.16 -3.02
N ARG A 94 1.92 4.04 -3.83
CA ARG A 94 1.68 2.85 -4.63
C ARG A 94 2.72 2.69 -5.75
N PHE A 95 2.91 3.73 -6.55
CA PHE A 95 3.92 3.71 -7.60
C PHE A 95 5.33 3.68 -7.02
N GLY A 96 5.59 4.51 -6.01
CA GLY A 96 6.87 4.59 -5.32
C GLY A 96 7.28 3.27 -4.67
N GLY A 97 6.36 2.55 -4.03
CA GLY A 97 6.62 1.22 -3.45
C GLY A 97 7.08 0.21 -4.51
N LEU A 98 6.44 0.21 -5.68
CA LEU A 98 6.86 -0.67 -6.79
C LEU A 98 8.21 -0.25 -7.38
N LEU A 99 8.44 1.06 -7.54
CA LEU A 99 9.70 1.62 -8.01
C LEU A 99 10.87 1.24 -7.09
N VAL A 100 10.69 1.43 -5.77
CA VAL A 100 11.70 1.07 -4.75
C VAL A 100 11.94 -0.44 -4.73
N ALA A 101 10.91 -1.27 -4.87
CA ALA A 101 11.10 -2.72 -4.95
C ALA A 101 11.94 -3.12 -6.17
N GLY A 102 11.69 -2.55 -7.34
CA GLY A 102 12.50 -2.77 -8.55
C GLY A 102 13.94 -2.30 -8.39
N TRP A 103 14.14 -1.14 -7.76
CA TRP A 103 15.46 -0.60 -7.46
C TRP A 103 16.26 -1.49 -6.50
N LEU A 104 15.64 -1.95 -5.39
CA LEU A 104 16.25 -2.88 -4.46
C LEU A 104 16.60 -4.20 -5.11
N ALA A 105 15.75 -4.72 -6.00
CA ALA A 105 16.07 -5.92 -6.78
C ALA A 105 17.35 -5.72 -7.63
N GLY A 106 17.52 -4.56 -8.26
CA GLY A 106 18.73 -4.20 -8.99
C GLY A 106 19.97 -4.14 -8.09
N ILE A 107 19.87 -3.53 -6.90
CA ILE A 107 20.95 -3.49 -5.91
C ILE A 107 21.32 -4.91 -5.46
N ILE A 108 20.35 -5.77 -5.15
CA ILE A 108 20.61 -7.17 -4.75
C ILE A 108 21.39 -7.90 -5.84
N VAL A 109 20.98 -7.77 -7.10
CA VAL A 109 21.70 -8.38 -8.22
C VAL A 109 23.14 -7.84 -8.31
N SER A 110 23.33 -6.53 -8.18
CA SER A 110 24.66 -5.92 -8.16
C SER A 110 25.55 -6.50 -7.05
N LEU A 111 25.05 -6.56 -5.82
CA LEU A 111 25.80 -7.08 -4.67
C LEU A 111 26.16 -8.57 -4.82
N LEU A 112 25.28 -9.36 -5.43
CA LEU A 112 25.53 -10.77 -5.71
C LEU A 112 26.60 -10.95 -6.82
N LEU A 113 26.63 -10.06 -7.82
CA LEU A 113 27.64 -10.10 -8.88
C LEU A 113 29.04 -9.70 -8.36
N VAL A 114 29.11 -8.67 -7.51
CA VAL A 114 30.37 -8.26 -6.84
C VAL A 114 30.90 -9.41 -5.97
N GLY A 115 30.02 -10.14 -5.30
CA GLY A 115 30.36 -11.20 -4.37
C GLY A 115 30.84 -10.68 -2.99
N GLY A 116 30.72 -11.51 -1.96
CA GLY A 116 31.14 -11.16 -0.61
C GLY A 116 30.16 -10.30 0.20
N TYR A 117 29.08 -9.79 -0.40
CA TYR A 117 28.08 -8.91 0.23
C TYR A 117 26.71 -9.58 0.40
N GLY A 118 26.70 -10.90 0.60
CA GLY A 118 25.46 -11.67 0.75
C GLY A 118 24.61 -11.27 1.96
N ASP A 119 25.23 -10.79 3.03
CA ASP A 119 24.55 -10.27 4.23
C ASP A 119 23.79 -8.98 3.93
N ILE A 120 24.38 -8.08 3.13
CA ILE A 120 23.74 -6.85 2.70
C ILE A 120 22.59 -7.18 1.73
N ALA A 121 22.83 -8.06 0.75
CA ALA A 121 21.81 -8.52 -0.18
C ALA A 121 20.59 -9.14 0.52
N LEU A 122 20.82 -9.94 1.58
CA LEU A 122 19.74 -10.51 2.39
C LEU A 122 18.93 -9.44 3.14
N ARG A 123 19.61 -8.42 3.65
CA ARG A 123 18.98 -7.27 4.31
C ARG A 123 18.12 -6.49 3.32
N ASP A 124 18.63 -6.22 2.14
CA ASP A 124 17.92 -5.53 1.06
C ASP A 124 16.73 -6.34 0.53
N PHE A 125 16.83 -7.68 0.56
CA PHE A 125 15.68 -8.53 0.27
C PHE A 125 14.54 -8.33 1.28
N GLY A 126 14.84 -8.16 2.56
CA GLY A 126 13.83 -7.80 3.57
C GLY A 126 13.17 -6.45 3.27
N LEU A 127 13.95 -5.44 2.86
CA LEU A 127 13.44 -4.15 2.44
C LEU A 127 12.58 -4.24 1.18
N LEU A 128 12.96 -5.07 0.21
CA LEU A 128 12.17 -5.34 -0.99
C LEU A 128 10.79 -5.89 -0.65
N LEU A 129 10.70 -6.85 0.28
CA LEU A 129 9.40 -7.37 0.75
C LEU A 129 8.58 -6.27 1.43
N GLY A 130 9.22 -5.39 2.21
CA GLY A 130 8.58 -4.22 2.81
C GLY A 130 8.03 -3.25 1.75
N ALA A 131 8.78 -2.97 0.68
CA ALA A 131 8.35 -2.10 -0.41
C ALA A 131 7.16 -2.69 -1.18
N LEU A 132 7.15 -4.00 -1.43
CA LEU A 132 6.00 -4.71 -2.02
C LEU A 132 4.78 -4.68 -1.10
N THR A 133 4.99 -4.77 0.22
CA THR A 133 3.91 -4.63 1.20
C THR A 133 3.32 -3.22 1.18
N LEU A 134 4.17 -2.19 1.12
CA LEU A 134 3.72 -0.79 0.96
C LEU A 134 2.88 -0.63 -0.31
N PHE A 135 3.33 -1.18 -1.45
CA PHE A 135 2.57 -1.17 -2.70
C PHE A 135 1.18 -1.78 -2.54
N ARG A 136 1.07 -2.93 -1.84
CA ARG A 136 -0.21 -3.62 -1.61
C ARG A 136 -1.13 -2.83 -0.69
N LEU A 137 -0.63 -2.32 0.44
CA LEU A 137 -1.40 -1.52 1.40
C LEU A 137 -1.87 -0.20 0.80
N ALA A 138 -1.02 0.46 -0.02
CA ALA A 138 -1.42 1.65 -0.75
C ALA A 138 -2.58 1.40 -1.73
N GLY A 139 -2.65 0.18 -2.30
CA GLY A 139 -3.77 -0.24 -3.14
C GLY A 139 -5.09 -0.33 -2.39
N LEU A 140 -5.09 -0.83 -1.16
CA LEU A 140 -6.27 -0.92 -0.30
C LEU A 140 -6.77 0.48 0.09
N ASN A 141 -5.87 1.36 0.52
CA ASN A 141 -6.21 2.74 0.88
C ASN A 141 -6.74 3.59 -0.30
N SER A 142 -6.39 3.23 -1.53
CA SER A 142 -6.93 3.89 -2.73
C SER A 142 -8.37 3.47 -3.04
N GLY A 143 -8.74 2.23 -2.68
CA GLY A 143 -10.09 1.67 -2.89
C GLY A 143 -11.13 2.27 -1.93
N ASP A 144 -10.77 2.45 -0.68
CA ASP A 144 -11.65 2.95 0.38
C ASP A 144 -12.11 4.41 0.14
N SER A 145 -11.27 5.21 -0.52
CA SER A 145 -11.60 6.58 -0.89
C SER A 145 -12.65 6.71 -2.00
N SER A 146 -12.90 5.64 -2.76
CA SER A 146 -13.90 5.62 -3.83
C SER A 146 -15.27 5.10 -3.39
N ASP A 147 -15.34 4.39 -2.26
CA ASP A 147 -16.60 3.82 -1.74
C ASP A 147 -17.27 4.73 -0.69
N GLY A 148 -16.56 5.73 -0.17
CA GLY A 148 -17.08 6.73 0.78
C GLY A 148 -18.23 7.60 0.25
N GLY A 149 -18.61 7.46 -1.02
CA GLY A 149 -19.77 8.13 -1.65
C GLY A 149 -21.02 7.26 -1.75
N ARG A 150 -20.95 5.98 -1.43
CA ARG A 150 -22.11 5.10 -1.41
C ARG A 150 -22.66 5.06 -0.01
N THR A 151 -23.48 6.06 0.31
CA THR A 151 -24.41 5.99 1.45
C THR A 151 -25.32 4.79 1.19
N VAL A 152 -25.03 3.68 1.85
CA VAL A 152 -26.03 2.61 1.99
C VAL A 152 -27.14 3.21 2.84
N LEU A 153 -28.18 3.69 2.17
CA LEU A 153 -29.43 3.98 2.85
C LEU A 153 -29.85 2.68 3.54
N PRO A 154 -30.04 2.67 4.88
CA PRO A 154 -30.59 1.50 5.56
C PRO A 154 -31.93 1.19 4.89
N GLY A 155 -32.05 -0.04 4.43
CA GLY A 155 -33.21 -0.51 3.68
C GLY A 155 -34.50 -0.09 4.36
N ARG A 156 -35.25 0.71 3.65
CA ARG A 156 -36.66 0.95 3.95
C ARG A 156 -37.32 -0.41 3.78
N GLY A 157 -37.49 -1.11 4.89
CA GLY A 157 -38.31 -2.32 4.97
C GLY A 157 -39.64 -1.97 4.32
N THR A 158 -39.96 -2.61 3.23
CA THR A 158 -41.33 -2.70 2.74
C THR A 158 -42.09 -3.43 3.82
N VAL A 159 -42.83 -2.67 4.58
CA VAL A 159 -43.90 -3.19 5.43
C VAL A 159 -44.94 -3.71 4.45
N ASP A 160 -44.92 -5.02 4.21
CA ASP A 160 -46.04 -5.69 3.57
C ASP A 160 -47.24 -5.53 4.52
N SER A 161 -48.10 -4.60 4.14
CA SER A 161 -49.45 -4.51 4.75
C SER A 161 -50.20 -5.80 4.44
N PRO A 162 -50.75 -6.47 5.45
CA PRO A 162 -51.69 -7.55 5.22
C PRO A 162 -52.93 -6.93 4.54
N THR A 163 -53.16 -7.27 3.30
CA THR A 163 -54.44 -7.02 2.65
C THR A 163 -55.52 -7.82 3.37
N ASP A 164 -56.34 -7.10 4.15
CA ASP A 164 -57.63 -7.57 4.57
C ASP A 164 -58.42 -7.95 3.32
N ASN A 165 -58.66 -9.22 3.17
CA ASN A 165 -59.68 -9.78 2.30
C ASN A 165 -60.57 -10.69 3.12
N ASP A 166 -61.32 -10.12 4.01
CA ASP A 166 -62.48 -10.77 4.66
C ASP A 166 -63.76 -10.08 4.17
N SER A 167 -64.26 -10.64 3.13
CA SER A 167 -65.64 -10.35 2.73
C SER A 167 -66.29 -11.64 2.21
N ALA A 168 -67.35 -12.01 2.91
CA ALA A 168 -68.36 -12.95 2.52
C ALA A 168 -68.19 -14.41 2.96
N ARG A 169 -68.83 -14.73 4.11
CA ARG A 169 -69.94 -15.65 4.10
C ARG A 169 -70.61 -15.73 5.50
N GLY A 170 -71.89 -15.43 5.47
CA GLY A 170 -72.79 -15.31 6.56
C GLY A 170 -73.22 -16.61 7.21
N PRO A 171 -74.24 -16.54 8.05
CA PRO A 171 -74.38 -17.37 9.24
C PRO A 171 -75.31 -18.58 9.04
N ALA A 172 -75.01 -19.69 9.67
CA ALA A 172 -76.05 -20.68 9.94
C ALA A 172 -75.62 -21.71 11.05
N GLY A 173 -76.36 -21.77 12.06
CA GLY A 173 -76.62 -23.07 12.72
C GLY A 173 -76.01 -23.26 14.10
N SER A 174 -76.71 -22.75 15.14
CA SER A 174 -76.86 -23.40 16.41
C SER A 174 -77.87 -24.60 16.22
N PRO A 175 -78.06 -25.55 17.11
CA PRO A 175 -77.63 -25.69 18.52
C PRO A 175 -77.30 -27.13 18.96
N GLY A 176 -76.97 -27.29 20.22
CA GLY A 176 -77.45 -28.49 20.88
C GLY A 176 -76.52 -29.32 21.76
N HIS A 177 -76.75 -29.21 23.02
CA HIS A 177 -76.76 -30.30 24.05
C HIS A 177 -75.41 -31.05 24.32
N ALA A 178 -75.05 -31.09 25.47
CA ALA A 178 -75.42 -31.66 26.73
C ALA A 178 -74.28 -32.46 27.35
N ARG A 179 -73.99 -32.13 28.58
CA ARG A 179 -73.85 -32.94 29.79
C ARG A 179 -72.93 -34.17 29.80
N VAL A 180 -72.27 -34.16 30.94
CA VAL A 180 -72.01 -35.29 31.86
C VAL A 180 -70.64 -35.95 31.74
N GLY A 181 -70.03 -35.97 32.91
CA GLY A 181 -68.99 -36.85 33.34
C GLY A 181 -67.97 -36.15 34.20
#